data_9c26341d7ce0dad9738431de677be51a
#
_entry.id   9c26341d7ce0dad9738431de677be51a
#
_cell.length_a   1.000
_cell.length_b   1.000
_cell.length_c   1.000
_cell.angle_alpha   90.00
_cell.angle_beta   90.00
_cell.angle_gamma   90.00
#
_symmetry.space_group_name_H-M   'P 1'
#
loop_
_entity.id
_entity.type
_entity.pdbx_description
1 polymer ?
#
loop_
_entity_poly.entity_id
_entity_poly.type
_entity_poly.pdbx_seq_one_letter_code
_entity_poly.pdbx_strand_id
1 'polypeptide(L)'
;MDSDRSECSNAYAYVPDLGAYGVIVYSLQNDRSYRVKHNFFHFDPLQGDFNVGGVNFQWTDGVFGMAIGPMKPDHSKDIYFHALASTKEFKVNNRVLQNESLVTSPEAYYEFKYVGDRGMNGQSTAEVYDRETNVIFYTQVNKDAIACWNIKKPYVADNQGLIDSDSHTLVFPNDMKIDDKGTIWVLSDKMPTYLYKELDPAAVNYRVLMGNNRELIKGTTCEL
;
A
#
# COMPACT_ATOMS: atom_id res chain seq x y z
N MET A 1 -6.42 -10.49 1.92
CA MET A 1 -7.29 -11.63 1.52
C MET A 1 -8.61 -11.07 1.00
N ASP A 2 -9.01 -11.49 -0.18
CA ASP A 2 -10.25 -11.07 -0.84
C ASP A 2 -11.27 -12.21 -0.74
N SER A 3 -12.29 -12.02 0.09
CA SER A 3 -13.38 -12.99 0.26
C SER A 3 -14.71 -12.26 0.40
N ASP A 4 -15.80 -12.91 -0.02
CA ASP A 4 -17.11 -12.57 0.49
C ASP A 4 -17.28 -13.27 1.85
N ARG A 5 -17.74 -12.56 2.87
CA ARG A 5 -17.94 -13.14 4.22
C ARG A 5 -18.89 -14.33 4.23
N SER A 6 -19.75 -14.44 3.22
CA SER A 6 -20.69 -15.57 3.05
C SER A 6 -20.06 -16.80 2.40
N GLU A 7 -18.93 -16.65 1.70
CA GLU A 7 -18.29 -17.73 0.92
C GLU A 7 -16.77 -17.75 1.10
N CYS A 8 -16.29 -18.05 2.31
CA CYS A 8 -14.85 -18.12 2.60
C CYS A 8 -14.10 -19.15 1.71
N SER A 9 -14.79 -20.17 1.18
CA SER A 9 -14.20 -21.14 0.28
C SER A 9 -13.72 -20.55 -1.05
N ASN A 10 -14.31 -19.42 -1.49
CA ASN A 10 -13.94 -18.71 -2.72
C ASN A 10 -13.00 -17.52 -2.46
N ALA A 11 -12.14 -17.65 -1.46
CA ALA A 11 -11.20 -16.59 -1.11
C ALA A 11 -9.98 -16.56 -2.05
N TYR A 12 -9.48 -15.35 -2.30
CA TYR A 12 -8.23 -15.10 -3.02
C TYR A 12 -7.23 -14.38 -2.12
N ALA A 13 -5.95 -14.69 -2.29
CA ALA A 13 -4.86 -13.91 -1.73
C ALA A 13 -4.05 -13.28 -2.86
N TYR A 14 -3.69 -12.01 -2.68
CA TYR A 14 -2.79 -11.27 -3.55
C TYR A 14 -1.53 -11.00 -2.76
N VAL A 15 -0.39 -11.50 -3.25
CA VAL A 15 0.89 -11.41 -2.54
C VAL A 15 1.87 -10.65 -3.44
N PRO A 16 2.24 -9.41 -3.07
CA PRO A 16 3.22 -8.66 -3.82
C PRO A 16 4.60 -9.33 -3.72
N ASP A 17 5.29 -9.38 -4.85
CA ASP A 17 6.66 -9.85 -4.97
C ASP A 17 7.52 -8.70 -5.51
N LEU A 18 8.03 -7.92 -4.58
CA LEU A 18 8.74 -6.67 -4.85
C LEU A 18 10.04 -6.88 -5.65
N GLY A 19 10.75 -7.97 -5.39
CA GLY A 19 12.02 -8.27 -6.04
C GLY A 19 11.88 -8.85 -7.45
N ALA A 20 10.74 -9.50 -7.75
CA ALA A 20 10.47 -10.06 -9.08
C ALA A 20 9.37 -9.31 -9.84
N TYR A 21 8.98 -8.13 -9.36
CA TYR A 21 8.05 -7.20 -10.01
C TYR A 21 6.74 -7.86 -10.45
N GLY A 22 6.09 -8.54 -9.51
CA GLY A 22 4.88 -9.28 -9.81
C GLY A 22 3.95 -9.41 -8.61
N VAL A 23 2.75 -9.87 -8.87
CA VAL A 23 1.78 -10.25 -7.83
C VAL A 23 1.45 -11.72 -7.99
N ILE A 24 1.59 -12.47 -6.91
CA ILE A 24 1.11 -13.86 -6.86
C ILE A 24 -0.36 -13.82 -6.47
N VAL A 25 -1.19 -14.43 -7.29
CA VAL A 25 -2.61 -14.64 -7.02
C VAL A 25 -2.80 -16.09 -6.61
N TYR A 26 -3.37 -16.32 -5.44
CA TYR A 26 -3.72 -17.63 -4.94
C TYR A 26 -5.23 -17.77 -4.81
N SER A 27 -5.80 -18.80 -5.38
CA SER A 27 -7.21 -19.20 -5.24
C SER A 27 -7.33 -20.33 -4.22
N LEU A 28 -8.02 -20.07 -3.11
CA LEU A 28 -8.26 -21.10 -2.09
C LEU A 28 -9.13 -22.24 -2.64
N GLN A 29 -10.16 -21.92 -3.42
CA GLN A 29 -11.08 -22.91 -3.97
C GLN A 29 -10.38 -23.91 -4.90
N ASN A 30 -9.42 -23.44 -5.70
CA ASN A 30 -8.72 -24.25 -6.69
C ASN A 30 -7.37 -24.79 -6.16
N ASP A 31 -6.97 -24.39 -4.96
CA ASP A 31 -5.65 -24.66 -4.38
C ASP A 31 -4.51 -24.40 -5.39
N ARG A 32 -4.59 -23.26 -6.05
CA ARG A 32 -3.69 -22.91 -7.16
C ARG A 32 -3.22 -21.46 -7.07
N SER A 33 -1.97 -21.24 -7.41
CA SER A 33 -1.38 -19.91 -7.57
C SER A 33 -0.81 -19.70 -8.96
N TYR A 34 -0.78 -18.43 -9.38
CA TYR A 34 -0.10 -17.98 -10.60
C TYR A 34 0.47 -16.59 -10.39
N ARG A 35 1.44 -16.23 -11.22
CA ARG A 35 2.12 -14.92 -11.18
C ARG A 35 1.54 -14.01 -12.24
N VAL A 36 1.13 -12.82 -11.80
CA VAL A 36 0.76 -11.70 -12.66
C VAL A 36 1.94 -10.77 -12.82
N LYS A 37 2.19 -10.33 -14.06
CA LYS A 37 3.23 -9.35 -14.40
C LYS A 37 2.60 -8.14 -15.06
N HIS A 38 3.06 -6.94 -14.68
CA HIS A 38 2.63 -5.69 -15.30
C HIS A 38 3.70 -4.62 -15.11
N ASN A 39 3.82 -3.66 -16.06
CA ASN A 39 4.81 -2.58 -15.95
C ASN A 39 4.62 -1.73 -14.69
N PHE A 40 3.38 -1.57 -14.20
CA PHE A 40 3.09 -0.80 -13.00
C PHE A 40 3.55 -1.48 -11.69
N PHE A 41 3.99 -2.73 -11.75
CA PHE A 41 4.61 -3.42 -10.61
C PHE A 41 6.10 -3.12 -10.48
N HIS A 42 6.71 -2.50 -11.48
CA HIS A 42 8.11 -2.12 -11.45
C HIS A 42 8.31 -0.81 -10.68
N PHE A 43 9.54 -0.62 -10.18
CA PHE A 43 9.96 0.64 -9.61
C PHE A 43 9.98 1.78 -10.66
N ASP A 44 9.86 3.02 -10.20
CA ASP A 44 10.10 4.19 -11.02
C ASP A 44 11.61 4.55 -10.95
N PRO A 45 12.35 4.53 -12.05
CA PRO A 45 13.78 4.82 -12.05
C PRO A 45 14.16 6.20 -11.47
N LEU A 46 13.22 7.13 -11.44
CA LEU A 46 13.42 8.48 -10.90
C LEU A 46 13.08 8.59 -9.41
N GLN A 47 12.58 7.50 -8.78
CA GLN A 47 12.10 7.51 -7.40
C GLN A 47 12.80 6.48 -6.50
N GLY A 48 13.96 5.97 -6.95
CA GLY A 48 14.77 5.01 -6.19
C GLY A 48 15.63 5.62 -5.10
N ASP A 49 15.60 6.93 -4.90
CA ASP A 49 16.41 7.63 -3.91
C ASP A 49 15.66 7.79 -2.58
N PHE A 50 16.29 7.33 -1.52
CA PHE A 50 15.73 7.34 -0.17
C PHE A 50 16.67 8.06 0.79
N ASN A 51 16.08 8.89 1.67
CA ASN A 51 16.76 9.53 2.79
C ASN A 51 15.91 9.37 4.05
N VAL A 52 16.19 8.34 4.83
CA VAL A 52 15.38 7.95 5.98
C VAL A 52 16.25 7.71 7.21
N GLY A 53 15.90 8.33 8.33
CA GLY A 53 16.64 8.19 9.58
C GLY A 53 18.13 8.59 9.47
N GLY A 54 18.45 9.56 8.59
CA GLY A 54 19.83 10.01 8.33
C GLY A 54 20.67 9.00 7.53
N VAL A 55 20.03 8.08 6.82
CA VAL A 55 20.66 7.14 5.89
C VAL A 55 20.20 7.45 4.46
N ASN A 56 21.17 7.70 3.56
CA ASN A 56 20.91 7.81 2.13
C ASN A 56 21.21 6.50 1.44
N PHE A 57 20.25 6.00 0.65
CA PHE A 57 20.40 4.74 -0.06
C PHE A 57 19.53 4.73 -1.31
N GLN A 58 19.77 3.77 -2.19
CA GLN A 58 18.97 3.56 -3.39
C GLN A 58 18.37 2.17 -3.38
N TRP A 59 17.05 2.09 -3.63
CA TRP A 59 16.33 0.84 -3.83
C TRP A 59 15.58 0.83 -5.15
N THR A 60 15.44 -0.37 -5.68
CA THR A 60 14.72 -0.65 -6.93
C THR A 60 13.52 -1.57 -6.69
N ASP A 61 12.96 -1.53 -5.49
CA ASP A 61 11.89 -2.42 -5.09
C ASP A 61 10.58 -2.08 -5.80
N GLY A 62 9.95 -3.12 -6.33
CA GLY A 62 8.69 -3.04 -7.05
C GLY A 62 7.46 -3.02 -6.15
N VAL A 63 6.37 -3.60 -6.64
CA VAL A 63 5.07 -3.64 -5.95
C VAL A 63 5.19 -4.14 -4.52
N PHE A 64 4.68 -3.34 -3.59
CA PHE A 64 4.79 -3.59 -2.14
C PHE A 64 3.45 -3.38 -1.44
N GLY A 65 2.92 -2.15 -1.39
CA GLY A 65 1.63 -1.83 -0.80
C GLY A 65 0.47 -2.30 -1.66
N MET A 66 -0.55 -2.90 -1.02
CA MET A 66 -1.79 -3.30 -1.68
C MET A 66 -2.98 -3.15 -0.73
N ALA A 67 -4.05 -2.51 -1.20
CA ALA A 67 -5.31 -2.35 -0.48
C ALA A 67 -6.51 -2.83 -1.31
N ILE A 68 -7.41 -3.59 -0.66
CA ILE A 68 -8.66 -4.04 -1.29
C ILE A 68 -9.74 -3.02 -1.00
N GLY A 69 -10.20 -2.34 -2.03
CA GLY A 69 -11.26 -1.35 -1.96
C GLY A 69 -12.66 -1.92 -1.66
N PRO A 70 -13.68 -1.07 -1.64
CA PRO A 70 -15.05 -1.50 -1.35
C PRO A 70 -15.62 -2.41 -2.43
N MET A 71 -16.57 -3.25 -2.02
CA MET A 71 -17.37 -4.03 -2.96
C MET A 71 -18.29 -3.10 -3.76
N LYS A 72 -18.24 -3.24 -5.09
CA LYS A 72 -19.07 -2.51 -6.04
C LYS A 72 -20.45 -3.19 -6.22
N PRO A 73 -21.42 -2.51 -6.85
CA PRO A 73 -22.75 -3.11 -7.12
C PRO A 73 -22.70 -4.40 -7.93
N ASP A 74 -21.68 -4.59 -8.77
CA ASP A 74 -21.46 -5.80 -9.54
C ASP A 74 -20.69 -6.89 -8.78
N HIS A 75 -20.52 -6.72 -7.46
CA HIS A 75 -19.73 -7.59 -6.57
C HIS A 75 -18.22 -7.65 -6.87
N SER A 76 -17.70 -6.80 -7.73
CA SER A 76 -16.26 -6.65 -7.91
C SER A 76 -15.65 -5.66 -6.92
N LYS A 77 -14.32 -5.67 -6.81
CA LYS A 77 -13.55 -4.73 -6.00
C LYS A 77 -12.38 -4.17 -6.81
N ASP A 78 -12.00 -2.93 -6.57
CA ASP A 78 -10.71 -2.44 -7.04
C ASP A 78 -9.62 -2.81 -6.03
N ILE A 79 -8.51 -3.30 -6.52
CA ILE A 79 -7.28 -3.51 -5.78
C ILE A 79 -6.38 -2.34 -6.10
N TYR A 80 -6.08 -1.52 -5.08
CA TYR A 80 -5.11 -0.44 -5.17
C TYR A 80 -3.72 -0.99 -4.88
N PHE A 81 -2.69 -0.43 -5.49
CA PHE A 81 -1.33 -0.89 -5.28
C PHE A 81 -0.29 0.13 -5.74
N HIS A 82 0.89 0.03 -5.18
CA HIS A 82 2.06 0.80 -5.60
C HIS A 82 3.36 0.01 -5.45
N ALA A 83 4.39 0.43 -6.19
CA ALA A 83 5.75 -0.01 -5.95
C ALA A 83 6.39 0.81 -4.82
N LEU A 84 7.27 0.19 -4.03
CA LEU A 84 7.98 0.88 -2.94
C LEU A 84 8.81 2.05 -3.47
N ALA A 85 9.62 1.82 -4.49
CA ALA A 85 10.41 2.85 -5.14
C ALA A 85 9.59 3.57 -6.23
N SER A 86 8.45 4.12 -5.85
CA SER A 86 7.55 4.90 -6.71
C SER A 86 6.68 5.83 -5.88
N THR A 87 6.26 6.94 -6.47
CA THR A 87 5.27 7.86 -5.89
C THR A 87 3.87 7.67 -6.47
N LYS A 88 3.74 6.77 -7.45
CA LYS A 88 2.49 6.59 -8.20
C LYS A 88 1.60 5.54 -7.55
N GLU A 89 0.30 5.81 -7.63
CA GLU A 89 -0.76 4.89 -7.21
C GLU A 89 -1.50 4.32 -8.42
N PHE A 90 -1.79 3.02 -8.38
CA PHE A 90 -2.46 2.30 -9.44
C PHE A 90 -3.61 1.47 -8.89
N LYS A 91 -4.47 0.98 -9.79
CA LYS A 91 -5.52 0.03 -9.43
C LYS A 91 -5.84 -0.94 -10.56
N VAL A 92 -6.39 -2.08 -10.17
CA VAL A 92 -6.94 -3.09 -11.08
C VAL A 92 -8.19 -3.70 -10.48
N ASN A 93 -9.15 -4.12 -11.30
CA ASN A 93 -10.32 -4.85 -10.82
C ASN A 93 -9.92 -6.28 -10.40
N ASN A 94 -10.45 -6.75 -9.26
CA ASN A 94 -10.13 -8.09 -8.75
C ASN A 94 -10.51 -9.22 -9.71
N ARG A 95 -11.58 -9.07 -10.50
CA ARG A 95 -11.97 -10.07 -11.53
C ARG A 95 -10.91 -10.26 -12.61
N VAL A 96 -10.16 -9.20 -12.93
CA VAL A 96 -9.02 -9.30 -13.86
C VAL A 96 -7.93 -10.17 -13.25
N LEU A 97 -7.56 -9.90 -11.99
CA LEU A 97 -6.56 -10.69 -11.28
C LEU A 97 -6.99 -12.15 -11.08
N GLN A 98 -8.28 -12.41 -10.84
CA GLN A 98 -8.85 -13.75 -10.59
C GLN A 98 -9.03 -14.57 -11.86
N ASN A 99 -8.91 -13.98 -13.05
CA ASN A 99 -9.00 -14.66 -14.33
C ASN A 99 -7.60 -14.85 -14.92
N GLU A 100 -6.98 -16.01 -14.68
CA GLU A 100 -5.62 -16.32 -15.14
C GLU A 100 -5.44 -16.16 -16.65
N SER A 101 -6.42 -16.61 -17.43
CA SER A 101 -6.36 -16.52 -18.90
C SER A 101 -6.41 -15.07 -19.38
N LEU A 102 -7.24 -14.24 -18.74
CA LEU A 102 -7.32 -12.80 -19.07
C LEU A 102 -6.05 -12.09 -18.66
N VAL A 103 -5.62 -12.24 -17.38
CA VAL A 103 -4.53 -11.44 -16.82
C VAL A 103 -3.16 -11.75 -17.43
N THR A 104 -3.03 -12.90 -18.10
CA THR A 104 -1.82 -13.27 -18.85
C THR A 104 -1.90 -12.92 -20.33
N SER A 105 -3.03 -12.38 -20.80
CA SER A 105 -3.20 -11.92 -22.18
C SER A 105 -2.71 -10.47 -22.37
N PRO A 106 -2.33 -10.07 -23.59
CA PRO A 106 -1.91 -8.70 -23.88
C PRO A 106 -3.01 -7.66 -23.60
N GLU A 107 -4.27 -8.03 -23.70
CA GLU A 107 -5.42 -7.17 -23.49
C GLU A 107 -5.54 -6.72 -22.03
N ALA A 108 -5.10 -7.54 -21.10
CA ALA A 108 -5.12 -7.21 -19.67
C ALA A 108 -4.27 -5.99 -19.31
N TYR A 109 -3.30 -5.62 -20.15
CA TYR A 109 -2.47 -4.42 -19.92
C TYR A 109 -3.33 -3.18 -19.69
N TYR A 110 -4.42 -3.02 -20.43
CA TYR A 110 -5.28 -1.85 -20.34
C TYR A 110 -6.30 -1.89 -19.19
N GLU A 111 -6.39 -3.00 -18.47
CA GLU A 111 -7.26 -3.13 -17.29
C GLU A 111 -6.62 -2.51 -16.04
N PHE A 112 -5.31 -2.37 -16.02
CA PHE A 112 -4.57 -1.67 -14.98
C PHE A 112 -4.64 -0.16 -15.21
N LYS A 113 -4.99 0.60 -14.18
CA LYS A 113 -5.25 2.03 -14.28
C LYS A 113 -4.33 2.83 -13.36
N TYR A 114 -3.78 3.90 -13.87
CA TYR A 114 -3.14 4.94 -13.08
C TYR A 114 -4.21 5.70 -12.28
N VAL A 115 -3.97 5.91 -10.99
CA VAL A 115 -4.87 6.63 -10.07
C VAL A 115 -4.35 8.03 -9.81
N GLY A 116 -3.07 8.18 -9.49
CA GLY A 116 -2.46 9.47 -9.23
C GLY A 116 -1.05 9.37 -8.67
N ASP A 117 -0.53 10.48 -8.16
CA ASP A 117 0.84 10.62 -7.69
C ASP A 117 0.86 11.25 -6.29
N ARG A 118 1.67 10.69 -5.39
CA ARG A 118 1.89 11.20 -4.01
C ARG A 118 2.84 12.39 -3.95
N GLY A 119 3.43 12.76 -5.09
CA GLY A 119 4.39 13.85 -5.18
C GLY A 119 5.77 13.52 -4.66
N MET A 120 6.63 14.54 -4.61
CA MET A 120 8.03 14.42 -4.21
C MET A 120 8.16 13.73 -2.83
N ASN A 121 9.11 12.79 -2.73
CA ASN A 121 9.36 12.01 -1.51
C ASN A 121 8.14 11.19 -1.03
N GLY A 122 7.23 10.85 -1.94
CA GLY A 122 6.01 10.11 -1.64
C GLY A 122 6.14 8.59 -1.76
N GLN A 123 7.35 8.02 -1.64
CA GLN A 123 7.55 6.57 -1.60
C GLN A 123 6.83 5.96 -0.40
N SER A 124 6.20 4.80 -0.61
CA SER A 124 5.31 4.18 0.37
C SER A 124 5.57 2.68 0.48
N THR A 125 5.60 2.17 1.71
CA THR A 125 5.68 0.72 1.98
C THR A 125 4.30 0.08 2.03
N ALA A 126 3.40 0.59 2.84
CA ALA A 126 2.14 -0.06 3.15
C ALA A 126 0.95 0.87 2.97
N GLU A 127 -0.19 0.26 2.66
CA GLU A 127 -1.47 0.94 2.62
C GLU A 127 -2.58 0.02 3.11
N VAL A 128 -3.63 0.62 3.68
CA VAL A 128 -4.84 -0.09 4.09
C VAL A 128 -6.09 0.73 3.74
N TYR A 129 -7.11 0.05 3.26
CA TYR A 129 -8.41 0.66 3.02
C TYR A 129 -9.32 0.50 4.24
N ASP A 130 -9.82 1.63 4.75
CA ASP A 130 -10.85 1.66 5.77
C ASP A 130 -12.25 1.76 5.12
N ARG A 131 -13.04 0.72 5.32
CA ARG A 131 -14.40 0.64 4.78
C ARG A 131 -15.39 1.59 5.45
N GLU A 132 -15.10 2.03 6.66
CA GLU A 132 -15.99 2.88 7.44
C GLU A 132 -15.95 4.33 6.95
N THR A 133 -14.76 4.84 6.66
CA THR A 133 -14.51 6.21 6.22
C THR A 133 -14.32 6.36 4.70
N ASN A 134 -14.16 5.25 3.97
CA ASN A 134 -13.76 5.18 2.56
C ASN A 134 -12.38 5.78 2.31
N VAL A 135 -11.48 5.68 3.27
CA VAL A 135 -10.14 6.24 3.20
C VAL A 135 -9.10 5.13 3.01
N ILE A 136 -8.14 5.36 2.14
CA ILE A 136 -6.88 4.63 2.11
C ILE A 136 -5.88 5.42 2.96
N PHE A 137 -5.37 4.79 4.02
CA PHE A 137 -4.22 5.26 4.77
C PHE A 137 -2.97 4.63 4.17
N TYR A 138 -1.90 5.40 4.06
CA TYR A 138 -0.64 4.92 3.49
C TYR A 138 0.58 5.58 4.16
N THR A 139 1.69 4.88 4.12
CA THR A 139 2.95 5.39 4.65
C THR A 139 3.63 6.34 3.65
N GLN A 140 4.50 7.23 4.12
CA GLN A 140 5.41 8.04 3.31
C GLN A 140 6.82 7.99 3.93
N VAL A 141 7.62 7.02 3.51
CA VAL A 141 8.88 6.68 4.20
C VAL A 141 9.94 7.78 4.15
N ASN A 142 10.05 8.51 3.04
CA ASN A 142 10.98 9.65 2.93
C ASN A 142 10.52 10.92 3.68
N LYS A 143 9.31 10.89 4.25
CA LYS A 143 8.74 12.00 5.04
C LYS A 143 8.53 11.63 6.50
N ASP A 144 8.94 10.42 6.91
CA ASP A 144 8.65 9.89 8.25
C ASP A 144 7.17 10.11 8.64
N ALA A 145 6.25 9.72 7.74
CA ALA A 145 4.86 10.17 7.82
C ALA A 145 3.84 9.07 7.48
N ILE A 146 2.63 9.29 7.97
CA ILE A 146 1.41 8.61 7.56
C ILE A 146 0.50 9.64 6.89
N ALA A 147 -0.06 9.26 5.76
CA ALA A 147 -0.98 10.09 4.99
C ALA A 147 -2.27 9.33 4.67
N CYS A 148 -3.24 10.02 4.12
CA CYS A 148 -4.54 9.49 3.77
C CYS A 148 -5.07 10.04 2.45
N TRP A 149 -5.94 9.27 1.82
CA TRP A 149 -6.74 9.70 0.68
C TRP A 149 -8.14 9.09 0.75
N ASN A 150 -9.17 9.93 0.60
CA ASN A 150 -10.53 9.44 0.49
C ASN A 150 -10.82 9.05 -0.97
N ILE A 151 -11.15 7.77 -1.22
CA ILE A 151 -11.34 7.23 -2.58
C ILE A 151 -12.52 7.84 -3.35
N LYS A 152 -13.39 8.60 -2.68
CA LYS A 152 -14.49 9.35 -3.30
C LYS A 152 -14.02 10.68 -3.92
N LYS A 153 -12.78 11.08 -3.68
CA LYS A 153 -12.16 12.29 -4.23
C LYS A 153 -11.11 11.93 -5.27
N PRO A 154 -10.85 12.78 -6.28
CA PRO A 154 -9.71 12.58 -7.18
C PRO A 154 -8.39 12.46 -6.41
N TYR A 155 -7.49 11.61 -6.86
CA TYR A 155 -6.18 11.44 -6.26
C TYR A 155 -5.22 12.54 -6.73
N VAL A 156 -5.35 13.71 -6.15
CA VAL A 156 -4.52 14.90 -6.42
C VAL A 156 -3.98 15.44 -5.11
N ALA A 157 -2.92 16.24 -5.16
CA ALA A 157 -2.24 16.75 -3.96
C ALA A 157 -3.18 17.38 -2.93
N ASP A 158 -4.16 18.18 -3.36
CA ASP A 158 -5.11 18.88 -2.49
C ASP A 158 -6.07 17.93 -1.74
N ASN A 159 -6.19 16.68 -2.19
CA ASN A 159 -7.04 15.65 -1.58
C ASN A 159 -6.24 14.59 -0.81
N GLN A 160 -4.94 14.77 -0.68
CA GLN A 160 -4.07 13.92 0.12
C GLN A 160 -3.81 14.60 1.47
N GLY A 161 -4.29 13.98 2.55
CA GLY A 161 -4.16 14.52 3.90
C GLY A 161 -2.94 13.95 4.62
N LEU A 162 -2.24 14.79 5.35
CA LEU A 162 -1.24 14.35 6.32
C LEU A 162 -1.96 13.93 7.60
N ILE A 163 -1.68 12.74 8.09
CA ILE A 163 -2.18 12.23 9.38
C ILE A 163 -1.20 12.57 10.48
N ASP A 164 0.06 12.16 10.32
CA ASP A 164 1.11 12.43 11.30
C ASP A 164 2.48 12.35 10.62
N SER A 165 3.46 13.07 11.17
CA SER A 165 4.85 13.01 10.73
C SER A 165 5.78 13.29 11.90
N ASP A 166 6.70 12.35 12.17
CA ASP A 166 7.66 12.48 13.26
C ASP A 166 8.96 11.74 12.93
N SER A 167 10.04 12.49 12.74
CA SER A 167 11.37 11.97 12.39
C SER A 167 12.05 11.14 13.49
N HIS A 168 11.43 10.98 14.66
CA HIS A 168 11.93 10.17 15.76
C HIS A 168 11.08 8.89 15.98
N THR A 169 9.76 9.02 15.90
CA THR A 169 8.83 7.91 16.20
C THR A 169 8.29 7.21 14.95
N LEU A 170 8.24 7.89 13.81
CA LEU A 170 7.76 7.37 12.52
C LEU A 170 8.89 7.11 11.51
N VAL A 171 10.12 6.91 11.97
CA VAL A 171 11.22 6.55 11.07
C VAL A 171 10.89 5.24 10.36
N PHE A 172 10.91 5.26 9.03
CA PHE A 172 10.58 4.13 8.17
C PHE A 172 9.30 3.39 8.61
N PRO A 173 8.12 4.01 8.47
CA PRO A 173 6.86 3.31 8.73
C PRO A 173 6.71 2.16 7.74
N ASN A 174 6.89 0.91 8.22
CA ASN A 174 7.12 -0.27 7.40
C ASN A 174 5.84 -1.03 7.07
N ASP A 175 4.95 -1.19 8.05
CA ASP A 175 3.68 -1.92 7.84
C ASP A 175 2.52 -1.18 8.52
N MET A 176 1.31 -1.45 8.02
CA MET A 176 0.08 -0.84 8.51
C MET A 176 -1.07 -1.84 8.44
N LYS A 177 -1.89 -1.88 9.48
CA LYS A 177 -3.10 -2.70 9.55
C LYS A 177 -4.25 -1.90 10.14
N ILE A 178 -5.46 -2.31 9.82
CA ILE A 178 -6.68 -1.82 10.47
C ILE A 178 -7.43 -3.00 11.08
N ASP A 179 -7.88 -2.83 12.31
CA ASP A 179 -8.68 -3.85 12.99
C ASP A 179 -10.20 -3.63 12.82
N ASP A 180 -11.00 -4.58 13.32
CA ASP A 180 -12.46 -4.54 13.21
C ASP A 180 -13.11 -3.40 14.03
N LYS A 181 -12.34 -2.71 14.88
CA LYS A 181 -12.78 -1.57 15.69
C LYS A 181 -12.42 -0.22 15.06
N GLY A 182 -11.80 -0.25 13.87
CA GLY A 182 -11.33 0.94 13.18
C GLY A 182 -10.04 1.52 13.77
N THR A 183 -9.25 0.71 14.50
CA THR A 183 -7.93 1.14 14.95
C THR A 183 -6.92 0.90 13.86
N ILE A 184 -6.21 1.94 13.47
CA ILE A 184 -5.06 1.86 12.58
C ILE A 184 -3.83 1.55 13.44
N TRP A 185 -3.11 0.52 13.06
CA TRP A 185 -1.85 0.09 13.67
C TRP A 185 -0.72 0.31 12.67
N VAL A 186 0.36 0.95 13.10
CA VAL A 186 1.53 1.25 12.27
C VAL A 186 2.78 0.70 12.96
N LEU A 187 3.55 -0.09 12.22
CA LEU A 187 4.89 -0.49 12.63
C LEU A 187 5.90 0.52 12.07
N SER A 188 6.66 1.16 12.93
CA SER A 188 7.85 1.92 12.58
C SER A 188 9.08 1.15 13.03
N ASP A 189 10.07 1.04 12.16
CA ASP A 189 11.34 0.39 12.46
C ASP A 189 12.52 1.24 11.91
N LYS A 190 13.71 0.81 12.17
CA LYS A 190 14.91 1.46 11.64
C LYS A 190 15.58 0.60 10.57
N MET A 191 14.80 0.04 9.64
CA MET A 191 15.32 -0.88 8.61
C MET A 191 16.53 -0.30 7.86
N PRO A 192 16.56 0.97 7.41
CA PRO A 192 17.73 1.51 6.73
C PRO A 192 18.98 1.55 7.64
N THR A 193 18.80 1.83 8.92
CA THR A 193 19.90 1.77 9.89
C THR A 193 20.39 0.33 10.10
N TYR A 194 19.47 -0.64 10.16
CA TYR A 194 19.82 -2.05 10.28
C TYR A 194 20.60 -2.56 9.07
N LEU A 195 20.21 -2.14 7.85
CA LEU A 195 20.86 -2.64 6.63
C LEU A 195 22.20 -1.94 6.31
N TYR A 196 22.35 -0.68 6.64
CA TYR A 196 23.47 0.15 6.18
C TYR A 196 24.36 0.71 7.30
N LYS A 197 23.95 0.56 8.55
CA LYS A 197 24.69 0.97 9.75
C LYS A 197 24.57 -0.10 10.83
N GLU A 198 24.73 0.25 12.07
CA GLU A 198 24.54 -0.59 13.25
C GLU A 198 23.42 -0.04 14.13
N LEU A 199 22.52 -0.90 14.58
CA LEU A 199 21.46 -0.53 15.52
C LEU A 199 22.06 -0.41 16.94
N ASP A 200 21.74 0.67 17.63
CA ASP A 200 22.02 0.81 19.05
C ASP A 200 21.07 -0.09 19.86
N PRO A 201 21.57 -1.14 20.54
CA PRO A 201 20.73 -2.05 21.32
C PRO A 201 20.11 -1.40 22.57
N ALA A 202 20.62 -0.26 23.02
CA ALA A 202 20.07 0.53 24.12
C ALA A 202 18.96 1.48 23.70
N ALA A 203 18.80 1.71 22.38
CA ALA A 203 17.77 2.60 21.84
C ALA A 203 16.48 1.83 21.51
N VAL A 204 15.37 2.57 21.43
CA VAL A 204 14.12 2.04 20.89
C VAL A 204 14.24 1.94 19.36
N ASN A 205 14.29 0.72 18.83
CA ASN A 205 14.45 0.44 17.40
C ASN A 205 13.14 0.11 16.68
N TYR A 206 12.13 -0.32 17.41
CA TYR A 206 10.80 -0.66 16.88
C TYR A 206 9.73 0.04 17.68
N ARG A 207 8.70 0.55 16.99
CA ARG A 207 7.51 1.12 17.62
C ARG A 207 6.26 0.60 16.92
N VAL A 208 5.24 0.33 17.73
CA VAL A 208 3.88 0.12 17.25
C VAL A 208 3.07 1.31 17.69
N LEU A 209 2.57 2.07 16.74
CA LEU A 209 1.75 3.25 16.95
C LEU A 209 0.30 2.89 16.59
N MET A 210 -0.67 3.56 17.20
CA MET A 210 -2.07 3.33 16.90
C MET A 210 -2.90 4.62 16.99
N GLY A 211 -3.99 4.63 16.24
CA GLY A 211 -4.98 5.71 16.30
C GLY A 211 -6.34 5.25 15.78
N ASN A 212 -7.40 5.90 16.22
CA ASN A 212 -8.74 5.63 15.71
C ASN A 212 -8.92 6.26 14.32
N ASN A 213 -9.45 5.51 13.35
CA ASN A 213 -9.63 5.93 11.97
C ASN A 213 -10.34 7.28 11.82
N ARG A 214 -11.48 7.49 12.54
CA ARG A 214 -12.26 8.72 12.44
C ARG A 214 -11.55 9.92 13.07
N GLU A 215 -10.89 9.72 14.20
CA GLU A 215 -10.14 10.80 14.87
C GLU A 215 -8.91 11.20 14.04
N LEU A 216 -8.25 10.24 13.40
CA LEU A 216 -7.08 10.51 12.57
C LEU A 216 -7.39 11.35 11.33
N ILE A 217 -8.56 11.19 10.71
CA ILE A 217 -8.92 11.97 9.51
C ILE A 217 -9.58 13.31 9.83
N LYS A 218 -9.97 13.52 11.08
CA LYS A 218 -10.71 14.73 11.50
C LYS A 218 -9.93 16.00 11.21
N GLY A 219 -10.56 16.93 10.49
CA GLY A 219 -9.94 18.18 10.05
C GLY A 219 -8.93 18.04 8.90
N THR A 220 -8.73 16.83 8.37
CA THR A 220 -7.91 16.61 7.17
C THR A 220 -8.75 16.66 5.89
N THR A 221 -8.09 16.71 4.73
CA THR A 221 -8.77 16.61 3.43
C THR A 221 -9.40 15.24 3.18
N CYS A 222 -9.12 14.22 4.03
CA CYS A 222 -9.69 12.88 3.93
C CYS A 222 -11.09 12.77 4.59
N GLU A 223 -11.42 13.71 5.46
CA GLU A 223 -12.77 13.81 6.05
C GLU A 223 -13.80 14.19 4.95
N LEU A 224 -15.01 13.61 4.99
CA LEU A 224 -16.12 13.92 4.07
C LEU A 224 -17.13 14.84 4.73
#